data_3862ef1ec4b8d4eb0947d9db860b86fa
#
_entry.id   3862ef1ec4b8d4eb0947d9db860b86fa
#
_cell.length_a   1.000
_cell.length_b   1.000
_cell.length_c   1.000
_cell.angle_alpha   90.00
_cell.angle_beta   90.00
_cell.angle_gamma   90.00
#
_symmetry.space_group_name_H-M   'P 1'
#
loop_
_entity.id
_entity.type
_entity.pdbx_description
1 polymer ?
#
loop_
_entity_poly.entity_id
_entity_poly.type
_entity_poly.pdbx_seq_one_letter_code
_entity_poly.pdbx_strand_id
1 'polypeptide(L)'
;MHPARGAQSLAAVRRGDRRRFLVGAATAALAWPSVARHSLGQNTDPEKSAVELITQPATEAIDRGLAMLAQRQDEDGSFRSGGYSRNVAICALAGMAWMAGGSTPGRGPYGGNVERCIDFILANTQESGFINVTNASSHGPMYGHGFATLFLAECYGMTMRADIREKLSKAVQLIVNTQNNEGGWRYQPVRNDADISVTICQVMALRAARNAGLFVPRETVDRCTDYVKRSQNGDGGFMYMIQGGQSAFPRSAAGVVALYSAGVYEGPELEKGLAYLMGYLPQANEFNRESHYFYGHYYAVQAMWHAGGQHWSKWYPAVRNALISRQAEDGTWSDAICVEYGTAMACIILQMPNNYLPIFQR
;
A
#
# COMPACT_ATOMS: atom_id res chain seq x y z
N MET A 1 37.96 -64.87 0.41
CA MET A 1 39.11 -64.58 -0.47
C MET A 1 39.27 -63.10 -0.57
N HIS A 2 40.24 -62.56 0.09
CA HIS A 2 40.91 -61.26 -0.07
C HIS A 2 41.87 -61.39 -1.24
N PRO A 3 42.43 -60.35 -1.89
CA PRO A 3 42.92 -59.04 -1.35
C PRO A 3 42.68 -57.87 -2.32
N ALA A 4 43.11 -56.67 -2.15
CA ALA A 4 43.86 -55.82 -1.28
C ALA A 4 44.15 -54.49 -2.01
N ARG A 5 44.22 -53.42 -1.22
CA ARG A 5 45.15 -52.25 -1.27
C ARG A 5 45.22 -51.31 -2.49
N GLY A 6 45.19 -50.05 -2.16
CA GLY A 6 45.76 -48.93 -2.93
C GLY A 6 45.44 -47.57 -2.32
N ALA A 7 46.24 -47.20 -1.29
CA ALA A 7 46.30 -45.84 -0.76
C ALA A 7 47.41 -45.06 -1.50
N GLN A 8 47.21 -43.75 -1.69
CA GLN A 8 48.19 -42.66 -1.93
C GLN A 8 47.39 -41.42 -2.40
N SER A 9 47.60 -40.18 -2.05
CA SER A 9 48.64 -39.46 -1.32
C SER A 9 48.18 -37.99 -1.30
N LEU A 10 48.30 -37.34 -0.18
CA LEU A 10 48.18 -35.89 0.03
C LEU A 10 49.17 -35.13 -0.84
N ALA A 11 48.78 -34.08 -1.53
CA ALA A 11 49.69 -33.06 -2.03
C ALA A 11 49.15 -31.68 -1.69
N ALA A 12 49.84 -30.99 -0.81
CA ALA A 12 49.71 -29.60 -0.43
C ALA A 12 50.06 -28.68 -1.61
N VAL A 13 49.26 -27.66 -1.87
CA VAL A 13 49.69 -26.56 -2.76
C VAL A 13 49.89 -25.29 -1.93
N ARG A 14 51.10 -24.76 -2.07
CA ARG A 14 51.71 -23.64 -1.40
C ARG A 14 51.03 -22.31 -1.70
N ARG A 15 51.03 -21.45 -0.69
CA ARG A 15 50.82 -19.99 -0.78
C ARG A 15 51.92 -19.38 -1.67
N GLY A 16 51.51 -18.59 -2.66
CA GLY A 16 52.39 -17.76 -3.50
C GLY A 16 52.25 -16.28 -3.14
N ASP A 17 53.38 -15.70 -2.85
CA ASP A 17 53.62 -14.31 -2.47
C ASP A 17 53.19 -13.28 -3.52
N ARG A 18 52.52 -12.22 -3.06
CA ARG A 18 52.38 -10.97 -3.82
C ARG A 18 53.45 -9.98 -3.35
N ARG A 19 54.46 -9.79 -4.15
CA ARG A 19 55.36 -8.61 -4.00
C ARG A 19 55.70 -8.00 -5.36
N ARG A 20 55.39 -6.70 -5.45
CA ARG A 20 56.06 -5.61 -6.15
C ARG A 20 56.16 -5.60 -7.67
N PHE A 21 55.41 -4.65 -8.25
CA PHE A 21 55.93 -3.85 -9.36
C PHE A 21 55.63 -2.38 -9.11
N LEU A 22 56.71 -1.65 -8.76
CA LEU A 22 56.79 -0.18 -8.85
C LEU A 22 57.58 0.10 -10.14
N VAL A 23 56.98 0.82 -11.07
CA VAL A 23 57.69 1.56 -12.12
C VAL A 23 57.02 2.92 -12.23
N GLY A 24 57.85 3.95 -12.05
CA GLY A 24 57.42 5.34 -12.08
C GLY A 24 57.09 5.84 -13.48
N ALA A 25 56.22 6.84 -13.53
CA ALA A 25 56.09 7.73 -14.68
C ALA A 25 55.79 9.15 -14.18
N ALA A 26 56.43 10.07 -14.85
CA ALA A 26 56.68 11.46 -14.54
C ALA A 26 55.42 12.33 -14.48
N THR A 27 55.47 13.32 -13.60
CA THR A 27 54.59 14.47 -13.48
C THR A 27 54.51 15.33 -14.72
N ALA A 28 53.31 15.50 -15.28
CA ALA A 28 52.92 16.65 -16.11
C ALA A 28 51.77 17.37 -15.42
N ALA A 29 52.06 18.49 -14.79
CA ALA A 29 51.04 19.37 -14.21
C ALA A 29 50.34 20.13 -15.36
N LEU A 30 49.09 19.75 -15.68
CA LEU A 30 48.16 20.54 -16.43
C LEU A 30 47.19 21.23 -15.47
N ALA A 31 47.31 22.56 -15.39
CA ALA A 31 46.38 23.39 -14.64
C ALA A 31 45.00 23.35 -15.31
N TRP A 32 44.01 22.74 -14.64
CA TRP A 32 42.61 22.86 -15.01
C TRP A 32 41.98 24.07 -14.28
N PRO A 33 41.13 24.85 -14.97
CA PRO A 33 40.43 25.95 -14.32
C PRO A 33 39.48 25.43 -13.24
N SER A 34 39.47 26.15 -12.13
CA SER A 34 38.54 25.94 -11.00
C SER A 34 37.10 26.09 -11.48
N VAL A 35 36.47 24.97 -11.78
CA VAL A 35 35.01 24.93 -11.88
C VAL A 35 34.46 25.06 -10.46
N ALA A 36 33.71 26.15 -10.26
CA ALA A 36 33.00 26.40 -9.00
C ALA A 36 32.29 25.12 -8.55
N ARG A 37 32.66 24.63 -7.37
CA ARG A 37 31.90 23.61 -6.67
C ARG A 37 30.51 24.18 -6.39
N HIS A 38 29.55 23.87 -7.22
CA HIS A 38 28.17 23.93 -6.81
C HIS A 38 28.07 22.99 -5.62
N SER A 39 27.63 23.53 -4.48
CA SER A 39 27.31 22.74 -3.29
C SER A 39 26.37 21.62 -3.73
N LEU A 40 26.87 20.40 -3.74
CA LEU A 40 26.04 19.20 -3.75
C LEU A 40 25.19 19.31 -2.50
N GLY A 41 23.94 19.70 -2.68
CA GLY A 41 22.93 19.56 -1.62
C GLY A 41 23.07 18.16 -1.04
N GLN A 42 23.06 18.09 0.27
CA GLN A 42 23.06 16.82 0.99
C GLN A 42 21.98 15.96 0.37
N ASN A 43 22.38 14.87 -0.25
CA ASN A 43 21.51 13.82 -0.74
C ASN A 43 21.00 13.08 0.50
N THR A 44 20.11 13.75 1.26
CA THR A 44 19.40 13.08 2.34
C THR A 44 18.49 12.07 1.68
N ASP A 45 18.69 10.80 2.02
CA ASP A 45 17.84 9.70 1.64
C ASP A 45 16.36 10.14 1.86
N PRO A 46 15.54 10.27 0.80
CA PRO A 46 14.17 10.79 0.94
C PRO A 46 13.33 9.99 1.93
N GLU A 47 13.63 8.71 2.13
CA GLU A 47 12.93 7.84 3.06
C GLU A 47 13.32 8.12 4.51
N LYS A 48 14.60 8.36 4.78
CA LYS A 48 15.06 8.73 6.14
C LYS A 48 14.53 10.08 6.59
N SER A 49 14.49 11.07 5.70
CA SER A 49 13.92 12.38 6.01
C SER A 49 12.39 12.35 6.14
N ALA A 50 11.72 11.35 5.56
CA ALA A 50 10.27 11.24 5.64
C ALA A 50 9.78 10.88 7.05
N VAL A 51 10.48 10.01 7.77
CA VAL A 51 10.13 9.63 9.15
C VAL A 51 10.20 10.83 10.10
N GLU A 52 11.11 11.79 9.87
CA GLU A 52 11.21 13.03 10.65
C GLU A 52 9.96 13.91 10.53
N LEU A 53 9.13 13.69 9.51
CA LEU A 53 7.85 14.38 9.35
C LEU A 53 6.76 13.83 10.29
N ILE A 54 6.95 12.68 10.93
CA ILE A 54 6.06 12.20 11.99
C ILE A 54 6.43 12.95 13.26
N THR A 55 5.64 13.96 13.59
CA THR A 55 5.86 14.78 14.81
C THR A 55 5.38 14.05 16.06
N GLN A 56 5.82 14.49 17.24
CA GLN A 56 5.34 13.92 18.50
C GLN A 56 3.79 13.95 18.62
N PRO A 57 3.07 15.02 18.30
CA PRO A 57 1.60 14.97 18.28
C PRO A 57 1.01 13.95 17.32
N ALA A 58 1.69 13.69 16.18
CA ALA A 58 1.25 12.63 15.26
C ALA A 58 1.45 11.24 15.86
N THR A 59 2.60 10.98 16.51
CA THR A 59 2.86 9.73 17.22
C THR A 59 1.82 9.48 18.30
N GLU A 60 1.54 10.47 19.15
CA GLU A 60 0.52 10.36 20.18
C GLU A 60 -0.89 10.11 19.61
N ALA A 61 -1.22 10.73 18.49
CA ALA A 61 -2.49 10.50 17.80
C ALA A 61 -2.58 9.08 17.23
N ILE A 62 -1.51 8.58 16.61
CA ILE A 62 -1.41 7.21 16.10
C ILE A 62 -1.59 6.22 17.26
N ASP A 63 -0.85 6.39 18.34
CA ASP A 63 -0.88 5.46 19.49
C ASP A 63 -2.28 5.34 20.09
N ARG A 64 -2.98 6.48 20.26
CA ARG A 64 -4.37 6.47 20.74
C ARG A 64 -5.31 5.76 19.77
N GLY A 65 -5.17 6.01 18.45
CA GLY A 65 -6.00 5.37 17.44
C GLY A 65 -5.79 3.86 17.35
N LEU A 66 -4.54 3.40 17.35
CA LEU A 66 -4.21 1.97 17.33
C LEU A 66 -4.69 1.25 18.61
N ALA A 67 -4.54 1.88 19.76
CA ALA A 67 -5.03 1.34 21.04
C ALA A 67 -6.56 1.23 21.04
N MET A 68 -7.26 2.24 20.54
CA MET A 68 -8.72 2.23 20.42
C MET A 68 -9.20 1.09 19.49
N LEU A 69 -8.58 0.91 18.33
CA LEU A 69 -8.89 -0.22 17.44
C LEU A 69 -8.70 -1.56 18.16
N ALA A 70 -7.61 -1.72 18.93
CA ALA A 70 -7.35 -2.95 19.66
C ALA A 70 -8.39 -3.23 20.76
N GLN A 71 -8.89 -2.20 21.44
CA GLN A 71 -9.94 -2.32 22.45
C GLN A 71 -11.30 -2.70 21.85
N ARG A 72 -11.57 -2.28 20.59
CA ARG A 72 -12.85 -2.52 19.91
C ARG A 72 -12.88 -3.80 19.07
N GLN A 73 -11.74 -4.45 18.89
CA GLN A 73 -11.68 -5.73 18.18
C GLN A 73 -12.33 -6.84 19.02
N ASP A 74 -13.31 -7.53 18.44
CA ASP A 74 -13.94 -8.71 19.06
C ASP A 74 -12.95 -9.91 19.10
N GLU A 75 -13.26 -10.92 19.90
CA GLU A 75 -12.42 -12.12 20.07
C GLU A 75 -12.23 -12.90 18.76
N ASP A 76 -13.22 -12.86 17.86
CA ASP A 76 -13.13 -13.48 16.52
C ASP A 76 -12.36 -12.67 15.49
N GLY A 77 -11.80 -11.52 15.88
CA GLY A 77 -11.03 -10.63 15.03
C GLY A 77 -11.84 -9.59 14.26
N SER A 78 -13.18 -9.63 14.34
CA SER A 78 -14.07 -8.66 13.71
C SER A 78 -14.27 -7.39 14.54
N PHE A 79 -15.14 -6.50 14.03
CA PHE A 79 -15.56 -5.28 14.72
C PHE A 79 -17.08 -5.16 14.71
N ARG A 80 -17.64 -4.62 15.81
CA ARG A 80 -19.07 -4.24 15.91
C ARG A 80 -19.27 -2.82 15.43
N SER A 81 -19.14 -2.63 14.13
CA SER A 81 -19.12 -1.31 13.50
C SER A 81 -20.51 -0.82 13.07
N GLY A 82 -21.51 -0.96 13.94
CA GLY A 82 -22.89 -0.56 13.63
C GLY A 82 -23.44 -1.29 12.39
N GLY A 83 -23.88 -0.55 11.38
CA GLY A 83 -24.38 -1.12 10.13
C GLY A 83 -23.35 -1.92 9.32
N TYR A 84 -22.06 -1.73 9.58
CA TYR A 84 -20.94 -2.44 8.93
C TYR A 84 -20.31 -3.51 9.83
N SER A 85 -21.03 -4.01 10.80
CA SER A 85 -20.57 -5.06 11.70
C SER A 85 -20.02 -6.27 10.95
N ARG A 86 -18.90 -6.82 11.41
CA ARG A 86 -18.21 -7.98 10.83
C ARG A 86 -17.77 -7.78 9.37
N ASN A 87 -17.49 -6.55 8.95
CA ASN A 87 -17.06 -6.26 7.59
C ASN A 87 -15.56 -6.58 7.40
N VAL A 88 -15.24 -7.39 6.37
CA VAL A 88 -13.87 -7.84 6.09
C VAL A 88 -12.93 -6.70 5.69
N ALA A 89 -13.44 -5.62 5.07
CA ALA A 89 -12.61 -4.46 4.74
C ALA A 89 -12.16 -3.72 6.00
N ILE A 90 -13.04 -3.53 6.98
CA ILE A 90 -12.71 -2.86 8.24
C ILE A 90 -11.67 -3.66 9.00
N CYS A 91 -11.84 -4.99 9.06
CA CYS A 91 -10.88 -5.90 9.67
C CYS A 91 -9.50 -5.83 8.97
N ALA A 92 -9.47 -5.88 7.64
CA ALA A 92 -8.24 -5.78 6.86
C ALA A 92 -7.52 -4.42 7.07
N LEU A 93 -8.26 -3.32 7.05
CA LEU A 93 -7.71 -1.98 7.26
C LEU A 93 -7.16 -1.78 8.68
N ALA A 94 -7.85 -2.31 9.71
CA ALA A 94 -7.33 -2.29 11.08
C ALA A 94 -6.03 -3.10 11.19
N GLY A 95 -5.98 -4.29 10.58
CA GLY A 95 -4.76 -5.10 10.48
C GLY A 95 -3.61 -4.34 9.82
N MET A 96 -3.88 -3.69 8.69
CA MET A 96 -2.89 -2.86 7.98
C MET A 96 -2.45 -1.65 8.81
N ALA A 97 -3.35 -1.03 9.60
CA ALA A 97 -2.99 0.08 10.48
C ALA A 97 -1.98 -0.33 11.55
N TRP A 98 -2.14 -1.48 12.19
CA TRP A 98 -1.17 -2.02 13.14
C TRP A 98 0.14 -2.43 12.47
N MET A 99 0.08 -2.98 11.25
CA MET A 99 1.27 -3.34 10.49
C MET A 99 2.05 -2.11 10.01
N ALA A 100 1.37 -1.02 9.65
CA ALA A 100 2.00 0.25 9.33
C ALA A 100 2.75 0.87 10.54
N GLY A 101 2.36 0.50 11.76
CA GLY A 101 3.04 0.81 13.02
C GLY A 101 4.17 -0.15 13.40
N GLY A 102 4.48 -1.13 12.54
CA GLY A 102 5.57 -2.09 12.75
C GLY A 102 5.18 -3.38 13.45
N SER A 103 3.90 -3.61 13.79
CA SER A 103 3.46 -4.94 14.23
C SER A 103 3.39 -5.90 13.03
N THR A 104 3.68 -7.17 13.27
CA THR A 104 3.52 -8.24 12.25
C THR A 104 2.74 -9.39 12.87
N PRO A 105 2.23 -10.35 12.08
CA PRO A 105 1.51 -11.49 12.65
C PRO A 105 2.27 -12.12 13.82
N GLY A 106 1.68 -12.15 15.00
CA GLY A 106 2.24 -12.70 16.24
C GLY A 106 3.37 -11.90 16.89
N ARG A 107 3.76 -10.72 16.35
CA ARG A 107 4.89 -9.94 16.86
C ARG A 107 4.55 -8.47 16.98
N GLY A 108 5.17 -7.81 17.98
CA GLY A 108 4.92 -6.40 18.28
C GLY A 108 3.69 -6.18 19.16
N PRO A 109 3.39 -4.93 19.52
CA PRO A 109 2.33 -4.61 20.48
C PRO A 109 0.94 -5.12 20.07
N TYR A 110 0.67 -5.19 18.76
CA TYR A 110 -0.62 -5.58 18.17
C TYR A 110 -0.54 -6.87 17.34
N GLY A 111 0.53 -7.67 17.50
CA GLY A 111 0.72 -8.89 16.71
C GLY A 111 -0.44 -9.89 16.84
N GLY A 112 -0.98 -10.06 18.04
CA GLY A 112 -2.16 -10.88 18.28
C GLY A 112 -3.44 -10.33 17.64
N ASN A 113 -3.58 -9.00 17.56
CA ASN A 113 -4.69 -8.35 16.85
C ASN A 113 -4.60 -8.62 15.34
N VAL A 114 -3.40 -8.54 14.76
CA VAL A 114 -3.15 -8.86 13.35
C VAL A 114 -3.48 -10.33 13.06
N GLU A 115 -3.09 -11.27 13.93
CA GLU A 115 -3.44 -12.68 13.78
C GLU A 115 -4.94 -12.92 13.81
N ARG A 116 -5.68 -12.30 14.74
CA ARG A 116 -7.14 -12.39 14.75
C ARG A 116 -7.78 -11.85 13.48
N CYS A 117 -7.24 -10.78 12.88
CA CYS A 117 -7.70 -10.31 11.58
C CYS A 117 -7.48 -11.36 10.48
N ILE A 118 -6.32 -12.02 10.47
CA ILE A 118 -6.04 -13.11 9.52
C ILE A 118 -7.05 -14.24 9.71
N ASP A 119 -7.26 -14.69 10.93
CA ASP A 119 -8.20 -15.78 11.24
C ASP A 119 -9.62 -15.46 10.78
N PHE A 120 -10.10 -14.26 11.10
CA PHE A 120 -11.41 -13.80 10.68
C PHE A 120 -11.56 -13.78 9.15
N ILE A 121 -10.58 -13.23 8.42
CA ILE A 121 -10.62 -13.13 6.95
C ILE A 121 -10.55 -14.53 6.33
N LEU A 122 -9.68 -15.41 6.83
CA LEU A 122 -9.59 -16.79 6.35
C LEU A 122 -10.88 -17.58 6.61
N ALA A 123 -11.50 -17.41 7.79
CA ALA A 123 -12.78 -18.06 8.12
C ALA A 123 -13.93 -17.60 7.19
N ASN A 124 -13.84 -16.38 6.64
CA ASN A 124 -14.84 -15.81 5.73
C ASN A 124 -14.42 -15.85 4.26
N THR A 125 -13.42 -16.68 3.91
CA THR A 125 -13.02 -16.96 2.53
C THR A 125 -13.77 -18.19 2.03
N GLN A 126 -14.63 -18.00 1.04
CA GLN A 126 -15.44 -19.05 0.40
C GLN A 126 -14.57 -19.99 -0.47
N GLU A 127 -15.10 -21.14 -0.86
CA GLU A 127 -14.41 -22.09 -1.75
C GLU A 127 -14.04 -21.48 -3.11
N SER A 128 -14.83 -20.53 -3.60
CA SER A 128 -14.55 -19.75 -4.81
C SER A 128 -13.35 -18.80 -4.68
N GLY A 129 -12.84 -18.60 -3.47
CA GLY A 129 -11.87 -17.57 -3.13
C GLY A 129 -12.50 -16.21 -2.77
N PHE A 130 -13.82 -16.07 -2.86
CA PHE A 130 -14.48 -14.81 -2.51
C PHE A 130 -14.42 -14.57 -1.00
N ILE A 131 -13.84 -13.44 -0.61
CA ILE A 131 -13.71 -13.04 0.80
C ILE A 131 -14.87 -12.08 1.12
N ASN A 132 -15.85 -12.58 1.83
CA ASN A 132 -17.02 -11.79 2.21
C ASN A 132 -17.81 -12.48 3.33
N VAL A 133 -18.32 -11.71 4.28
CA VAL A 133 -19.28 -12.19 5.25
C VAL A 133 -20.67 -12.13 4.64
N THR A 134 -21.35 -13.27 4.56
CA THR A 134 -22.72 -13.33 4.03
C THR A 134 -23.64 -12.44 4.88
N ASN A 135 -24.43 -11.59 4.21
CA ASN A 135 -25.37 -10.64 4.83
C ASN A 135 -24.71 -9.48 5.64
N ALA A 136 -23.39 -9.31 5.62
CA ALA A 136 -22.78 -8.10 6.15
C ALA A 136 -23.05 -6.92 5.20
N SER A 137 -23.38 -5.78 5.77
CA SER A 137 -23.55 -4.54 4.99
C SER A 137 -22.21 -4.12 4.37
N SER A 138 -22.26 -3.69 3.13
CA SER A 138 -21.13 -3.13 2.39
C SER A 138 -21.62 -2.18 1.30
N HIS A 139 -20.77 -1.25 0.86
CA HIS A 139 -21.01 -0.44 -0.34
C HIS A 139 -20.85 -1.24 -1.64
N GLY A 140 -20.42 -2.49 -1.52
CA GLY A 140 -20.12 -3.44 -2.59
C GLY A 140 -19.09 -4.44 -2.08
N PRO A 141 -19.38 -5.75 -2.06
CA PRO A 141 -18.54 -6.75 -1.42
C PRO A 141 -17.15 -6.86 -2.05
N MET A 142 -16.96 -6.43 -3.32
CA MET A 142 -15.64 -6.40 -3.95
C MET A 142 -14.68 -5.36 -3.33
N TYR A 143 -15.16 -4.30 -2.67
CA TYR A 143 -14.29 -3.46 -1.83
C TYR A 143 -13.65 -4.30 -0.71
N GLY A 144 -14.49 -5.03 0.02
CA GLY A 144 -14.05 -5.91 1.09
C GLY A 144 -13.09 -6.98 0.61
N HIS A 145 -13.43 -7.62 -0.49
CA HIS A 145 -12.57 -8.63 -1.11
C HIS A 145 -11.19 -8.06 -1.50
N GLY A 146 -11.13 -6.88 -2.12
CA GLY A 146 -9.87 -6.23 -2.49
C GLY A 146 -9.00 -5.90 -1.29
N PHE A 147 -9.55 -5.22 -0.26
CA PHE A 147 -8.79 -4.89 0.96
C PHE A 147 -8.35 -6.13 1.73
N ALA A 148 -9.20 -7.16 1.84
CA ALA A 148 -8.86 -8.40 2.52
C ALA A 148 -7.78 -9.19 1.78
N THR A 149 -7.84 -9.25 0.44
CA THR A 149 -6.81 -9.88 -0.39
C THR A 149 -5.47 -9.14 -0.26
N LEU A 150 -5.50 -7.80 -0.29
CA LEU A 150 -4.32 -6.95 -0.05
C LEU A 150 -3.69 -7.25 1.32
N PHE A 151 -4.49 -7.24 2.38
CA PHE A 151 -4.01 -7.52 3.75
C PHE A 151 -3.40 -8.92 3.87
N LEU A 152 -4.07 -9.95 3.34
CA LEU A 152 -3.52 -11.32 3.35
C LEU A 152 -2.21 -11.43 2.57
N ALA A 153 -2.06 -10.69 1.46
CA ALA A 153 -0.83 -10.66 0.67
C ALA A 153 0.33 -10.02 1.45
N GLU A 154 0.07 -8.90 2.16
CA GLU A 154 1.06 -8.27 3.03
C GLU A 154 1.46 -9.19 4.20
N CYS A 155 0.50 -9.90 4.80
CA CYS A 155 0.78 -10.86 5.87
C CYS A 155 1.54 -12.10 5.40
N TYR A 156 1.27 -12.60 4.18
CA TYR A 156 1.83 -13.87 3.68
C TYR A 156 3.36 -13.87 3.68
N GLY A 157 4.00 -12.75 3.34
CA GLY A 157 5.45 -12.62 3.39
C GLY A 157 6.05 -12.49 4.80
N MET A 158 5.22 -12.33 5.84
CA MET A 158 5.64 -12.04 7.21
C MET A 158 5.35 -13.18 8.21
N THR A 159 4.73 -14.27 7.77
CA THR A 159 4.33 -15.39 8.63
C THR A 159 4.62 -16.74 7.98
N MET A 160 4.75 -17.78 8.80
CA MET A 160 4.91 -19.17 8.35
C MET A 160 3.58 -19.92 8.18
N ARG A 161 2.45 -19.22 8.19
CA ARG A 161 1.11 -19.80 8.07
C ARG A 161 0.85 -20.33 6.65
N ALA A 162 0.77 -21.65 6.52
CA ALA A 162 0.55 -22.31 5.23
C ALA A 162 -0.88 -22.13 4.69
N ASP A 163 -1.86 -21.93 5.57
CA ASP A 163 -3.28 -21.77 5.23
C ASP A 163 -3.59 -20.47 4.47
N ILE A 164 -2.76 -19.44 4.63
CA ILE A 164 -2.92 -18.17 3.90
C ILE A 164 -2.74 -18.37 2.39
N ARG A 165 -1.71 -19.14 1.98
CA ARG A 165 -1.32 -19.25 0.58
C ARG A 165 -2.45 -19.77 -0.32
N GLU A 166 -3.12 -20.82 0.11
CA GLU A 166 -4.20 -21.45 -0.68
C GLU A 166 -5.36 -20.47 -0.88
N LYS A 167 -5.85 -19.89 0.21
CA LYS A 167 -7.00 -18.95 0.17
C LYS A 167 -6.66 -17.67 -0.57
N LEU A 168 -5.46 -17.12 -0.36
CA LEU A 168 -4.96 -15.97 -1.08
C LEU A 168 -4.86 -16.24 -2.60
N SER A 169 -4.36 -17.42 -2.99
CA SER A 169 -4.29 -17.79 -4.41
C SER A 169 -5.67 -17.87 -5.06
N LYS A 170 -6.65 -18.45 -4.37
CA LYS A 170 -8.05 -18.48 -4.83
C LYS A 170 -8.66 -17.08 -4.92
N ALA A 171 -8.38 -16.21 -3.93
CA ALA A 171 -8.84 -14.83 -3.93
C ALA A 171 -8.28 -14.03 -5.11
N VAL A 172 -6.98 -14.15 -5.38
CA VAL A 172 -6.33 -13.54 -6.56
C VAL A 172 -6.94 -14.07 -7.87
N GLN A 173 -7.15 -15.38 -7.97
CA GLN A 173 -7.77 -15.98 -9.15
C GLN A 173 -9.20 -15.46 -9.38
N LEU A 174 -9.97 -15.24 -8.32
CA LEU A 174 -11.30 -14.64 -8.43
C LEU A 174 -11.22 -13.21 -8.98
N ILE A 175 -10.29 -12.38 -8.51
CA ILE A 175 -10.07 -11.04 -9.06
C ILE A 175 -9.77 -11.14 -10.56
N VAL A 176 -8.82 -11.99 -10.96
CA VAL A 176 -8.46 -12.19 -12.38
C VAL A 176 -9.65 -12.63 -13.20
N ASN A 177 -10.42 -13.60 -12.71
CA ASN A 177 -11.55 -14.17 -13.43
C ASN A 177 -12.77 -13.23 -13.54
N THR A 178 -12.88 -12.25 -12.65
CA THR A 178 -14.02 -11.32 -12.63
C THR A 178 -13.72 -9.97 -13.28
N GLN A 179 -12.53 -9.76 -13.81
CA GLN A 179 -12.20 -8.58 -14.62
C GLN A 179 -13.14 -8.51 -15.84
N ASN A 180 -13.82 -7.38 -16.02
CA ASN A 180 -14.74 -7.21 -17.15
C ASN A 180 -14.01 -6.96 -18.48
N ASN A 181 -14.77 -6.83 -19.58
CA ASN A 181 -14.19 -6.62 -20.90
C ASN A 181 -13.52 -5.24 -21.06
N GLU A 182 -13.89 -4.27 -20.23
CA GLU A 182 -13.30 -2.92 -20.24
C GLU A 182 -11.94 -2.88 -19.49
N GLY A 183 -11.65 -3.89 -18.66
CA GLY A 183 -10.41 -4.01 -17.88
C GLY A 183 -10.55 -3.64 -16.41
N GLY A 184 -11.76 -3.37 -15.90
CA GLY A 184 -12.01 -2.99 -14.52
C GLY A 184 -12.91 -3.97 -13.76
N TRP A 185 -13.36 -3.54 -12.57
CA TRP A 185 -14.23 -4.30 -11.66
C TRP A 185 -15.28 -3.38 -11.04
N ARG A 186 -16.34 -3.98 -10.54
CA ARG A 186 -17.38 -3.29 -9.78
C ARG A 186 -17.79 -4.09 -8.53
N TYR A 187 -18.94 -3.77 -7.96
CA TYR A 187 -19.38 -4.18 -6.63
C TYR A 187 -19.51 -5.68 -6.42
N GLN A 188 -19.88 -6.42 -7.46
CA GLN A 188 -20.10 -7.86 -7.40
C GLN A 188 -19.00 -8.63 -8.15
N PRO A 189 -18.69 -9.87 -7.75
CA PRO A 189 -17.66 -10.69 -8.40
C PRO A 189 -18.17 -11.27 -9.74
N VAL A 190 -18.58 -10.40 -10.64
CA VAL A 190 -19.13 -10.74 -11.98
C VAL A 190 -18.56 -9.82 -13.05
N ARG A 191 -18.40 -10.32 -14.27
CA ARG A 191 -17.90 -9.58 -15.43
C ARG A 191 -19.00 -8.73 -16.05
N ASN A 192 -19.42 -7.68 -15.38
CA ASN A 192 -20.47 -6.81 -15.91
C ASN A 192 -19.90 -5.43 -16.25
N ASP A 193 -20.09 -4.46 -15.41
CA ASP A 193 -19.58 -3.10 -15.53
C ASP A 193 -18.34 -2.89 -14.64
N ALA A 194 -17.76 -1.69 -14.69
CA ALA A 194 -16.61 -1.33 -13.87
C ALA A 194 -16.68 0.12 -13.41
N ASP A 195 -16.13 0.41 -12.24
CA ASP A 195 -15.86 1.76 -11.77
C ASP A 195 -14.44 1.88 -11.21
N ILE A 196 -13.91 3.09 -11.21
CA ILE A 196 -12.52 3.36 -10.79
C ILE A 196 -12.30 3.06 -9.31
N SER A 197 -13.33 3.25 -8.48
CA SER A 197 -13.20 3.14 -7.02
C SER A 197 -13.09 1.68 -6.54
N VAL A 198 -13.74 0.75 -7.20
CA VAL A 198 -13.57 -0.69 -6.94
C VAL A 198 -12.31 -1.20 -7.64
N THR A 199 -12.06 -0.73 -8.86
CA THR A 199 -10.90 -1.15 -9.65
C THR A 199 -9.58 -0.93 -8.92
N ILE A 200 -9.39 0.19 -8.23
CA ILE A 200 -8.16 0.44 -7.45
C ILE A 200 -7.95 -0.62 -6.36
N CYS A 201 -9.00 -1.04 -5.66
CA CYS A 201 -8.88 -2.04 -4.60
C CYS A 201 -8.35 -3.38 -5.16
N GLN A 202 -8.82 -3.77 -6.36
CA GLN A 202 -8.40 -5.01 -7.00
C GLN A 202 -6.95 -4.91 -7.52
N VAL A 203 -6.58 -3.82 -8.16
CA VAL A 203 -5.21 -3.69 -8.71
C VAL A 203 -4.15 -3.59 -7.61
N MET A 204 -4.47 -2.95 -6.48
CA MET A 204 -3.58 -2.96 -5.31
C MET A 204 -3.43 -4.37 -4.73
N ALA A 205 -4.54 -5.10 -4.59
CA ALA A 205 -4.51 -6.48 -4.14
C ALA A 205 -3.66 -7.38 -5.07
N LEU A 206 -3.78 -7.22 -6.38
CA LEU A 206 -2.97 -7.94 -7.37
C LEU A 206 -1.48 -7.53 -7.29
N ARG A 207 -1.17 -6.25 -7.07
CA ARG A 207 0.22 -5.80 -6.86
C ARG A 207 0.81 -6.42 -5.60
N ALA A 208 0.11 -6.38 -4.47
CA ALA A 208 0.57 -6.98 -3.22
C ALA A 208 0.77 -8.50 -3.36
N ALA A 209 -0.16 -9.18 -4.01
CA ALA A 209 -0.04 -10.62 -4.29
C ALA A 209 1.20 -10.95 -5.15
N ARG A 210 1.49 -10.13 -6.18
CA ARG A 210 2.70 -10.27 -6.98
C ARG A 210 3.97 -10.02 -6.16
N ASN A 211 3.98 -9.00 -5.30
CA ASN A 211 5.08 -8.72 -4.39
C ASN A 211 5.32 -9.89 -3.42
N ALA A 212 4.26 -10.56 -3.00
CA ALA A 212 4.30 -11.77 -2.16
C ALA A 212 4.66 -13.05 -2.94
N GLY A 213 4.96 -12.97 -4.23
CA GLY A 213 5.41 -14.09 -5.07
C GLY A 213 4.28 -14.94 -5.71
N LEU A 214 3.03 -14.44 -5.71
CA LEU A 214 1.93 -15.10 -6.42
C LEU A 214 1.91 -14.67 -7.89
N PHE A 215 1.50 -15.60 -8.75
CA PHE A 215 1.35 -15.31 -10.16
C PHE A 215 0.11 -14.43 -10.42
N VAL A 216 0.32 -13.32 -11.14
CA VAL A 216 -0.73 -12.45 -11.67
C VAL A 216 -0.51 -12.30 -13.17
N PRO A 217 -1.49 -12.62 -14.02
CA PRO A 217 -1.35 -12.50 -15.47
C PRO A 217 -1.07 -11.06 -15.88
N ARG A 218 -0.06 -10.85 -16.72
CA ARG A 218 0.29 -9.52 -17.23
C ARG A 218 -0.86 -8.86 -17.98
N GLU A 219 -1.59 -9.65 -18.78
CA GLU A 219 -2.75 -9.16 -19.51
C GLU A 219 -3.80 -8.50 -18.59
N THR A 220 -4.04 -9.05 -17.40
CA THR A 220 -4.96 -8.47 -16.41
C THR A 220 -4.50 -7.08 -15.98
N VAL A 221 -3.19 -6.90 -15.78
CA VAL A 221 -2.60 -5.61 -15.38
C VAL A 221 -2.65 -4.62 -16.55
N ASP A 222 -2.28 -5.05 -17.75
CA ASP A 222 -2.26 -4.21 -18.96
C ASP A 222 -3.69 -3.68 -19.27
N ARG A 223 -4.70 -4.55 -19.24
CA ARG A 223 -6.11 -4.17 -19.44
C ARG A 223 -6.61 -3.21 -18.36
N CYS A 224 -6.21 -3.42 -17.10
CA CYS A 224 -6.55 -2.49 -16.03
C CYS A 224 -5.90 -1.11 -16.24
N THR A 225 -4.64 -1.09 -16.68
CA THR A 225 -3.93 0.17 -17.01
C THR A 225 -4.67 0.96 -18.09
N ASP A 226 -5.11 0.29 -19.15
CA ASP A 226 -5.87 0.90 -20.24
C ASP A 226 -7.22 1.43 -19.74
N TYR A 227 -7.93 0.67 -18.90
CA TYR A 227 -9.17 1.12 -18.28
C TYR A 227 -8.97 2.40 -17.46
N VAL A 228 -7.95 2.43 -16.59
CA VAL A 228 -7.65 3.58 -15.75
C VAL A 228 -7.29 4.81 -16.59
N LYS A 229 -6.46 4.66 -17.62
CA LYS A 229 -6.11 5.77 -18.53
C LYS A 229 -7.32 6.35 -19.23
N ARG A 230 -8.22 5.50 -19.73
CA ARG A 230 -9.50 5.93 -20.36
C ARG A 230 -10.48 6.58 -19.40
N SER A 231 -10.31 6.35 -18.08
CA SER A 231 -11.14 6.98 -17.05
C SER A 231 -10.68 8.40 -16.70
N GLN A 232 -9.57 8.91 -17.26
CA GLN A 232 -9.08 10.24 -16.98
C GLN A 232 -9.76 11.30 -17.85
N ASN A 233 -10.23 12.37 -17.21
CA ASN A 233 -10.80 13.55 -17.87
C ASN A 233 -9.71 14.54 -18.31
N GLY A 234 -10.12 15.51 -19.12
CA GLY A 234 -9.24 16.57 -19.63
C GLY A 234 -8.66 17.48 -18.55
N ASP A 235 -9.32 17.61 -17.38
CA ASP A 235 -8.87 18.34 -16.20
C ASP A 235 -7.81 17.61 -15.38
N GLY A 236 -7.47 16.36 -15.76
CA GLY A 236 -6.53 15.49 -15.05
C GLY A 236 -7.15 14.63 -13.95
N GLY A 237 -8.37 14.91 -13.54
CA GLY A 237 -9.12 14.06 -12.61
C GLY A 237 -9.72 12.83 -13.29
N PHE A 238 -10.38 11.97 -12.54
CA PHE A 238 -10.93 10.71 -13.03
C PHE A 238 -12.46 10.66 -12.90
N MET A 239 -13.11 10.20 -13.95
CA MET A 239 -14.55 9.92 -13.96
C MET A 239 -14.83 8.63 -13.19
N TYR A 240 -16.11 8.45 -12.81
CA TYR A 240 -16.51 7.26 -12.05
C TYR A 240 -16.49 5.99 -12.92
N MET A 241 -17.08 6.06 -14.09
CA MET A 241 -17.13 5.01 -15.09
C MET A 241 -16.69 5.57 -16.45
N ILE A 242 -16.12 4.76 -17.31
CA ILE A 242 -15.57 5.20 -18.62
C ILE A 242 -16.63 5.72 -19.60
N GLN A 243 -17.92 5.56 -19.27
CA GLN A 243 -19.02 6.12 -20.05
C GLN A 243 -19.18 7.64 -19.88
N GLY A 244 -18.44 8.24 -18.94
CA GLY A 244 -18.39 9.68 -18.71
C GLY A 244 -18.70 10.06 -17.27
N GLY A 245 -18.67 11.37 -17.03
CA GLY A 245 -18.95 11.96 -15.72
C GLY A 245 -17.86 12.96 -15.29
N GLN A 246 -18.19 13.77 -14.29
CA GLN A 246 -17.25 14.76 -13.75
C GLN A 246 -16.15 14.08 -12.93
N SER A 247 -15.00 14.73 -12.83
CA SER A 247 -13.94 14.35 -11.91
C SER A 247 -14.36 14.55 -10.46
N ALA A 248 -13.82 13.72 -9.56
CA ALA A 248 -13.94 13.95 -8.12
C ALA A 248 -12.65 13.52 -7.41
N PHE A 249 -12.29 14.21 -6.34
CA PHE A 249 -11.04 14.01 -5.62
C PHE A 249 -10.80 12.55 -5.19
N PRO A 250 -11.74 11.85 -4.51
CA PRO A 250 -11.44 10.50 -4.01
C PRO A 250 -11.11 9.49 -5.12
N ARG A 251 -11.90 9.50 -6.21
CA ARG A 251 -11.66 8.59 -7.33
C ARG A 251 -10.47 9.01 -8.20
N SER A 252 -10.12 10.30 -8.21
CA SER A 252 -8.92 10.77 -8.88
C SER A 252 -7.66 10.34 -8.14
N ALA A 253 -7.66 10.39 -6.81
CA ALA A 253 -6.58 9.82 -6.00
C ALA A 253 -6.43 8.31 -6.24
N ALA A 254 -7.57 7.58 -6.28
CA ALA A 254 -7.60 6.16 -6.61
C ALA A 254 -7.03 5.87 -8.00
N GLY A 255 -7.38 6.67 -9.02
CA GLY A 255 -6.88 6.52 -10.39
C GLY A 255 -5.37 6.70 -10.50
N VAL A 256 -4.81 7.71 -9.84
CA VAL A 256 -3.35 7.94 -9.82
C VAL A 256 -2.62 6.77 -9.14
N VAL A 257 -3.13 6.26 -8.00
CA VAL A 257 -2.52 5.10 -7.32
C VAL A 257 -2.69 3.82 -8.14
N ALA A 258 -3.79 3.69 -8.89
CA ALA A 258 -3.98 2.56 -9.79
C ALA A 258 -2.91 2.51 -10.89
N LEU A 259 -2.53 3.67 -11.47
CA LEU A 259 -1.41 3.77 -12.42
C LEU A 259 -0.09 3.34 -11.79
N TYR A 260 0.26 3.86 -10.61
CA TYR A 260 1.46 3.43 -9.88
C TYR A 260 1.45 1.93 -9.58
N SER A 261 0.32 1.40 -9.11
CA SER A 261 0.16 -0.02 -8.77
C SER A 261 0.27 -0.93 -9.99
N ALA A 262 -0.10 -0.43 -11.17
CA ALA A 262 0.06 -1.12 -12.44
C ALA A 262 1.48 -1.01 -13.03
N GLY A 263 2.37 -0.20 -12.42
CA GLY A 263 3.76 -0.04 -12.84
C GLY A 263 4.01 1.15 -13.75
N VAL A 264 3.08 2.12 -13.82
CA VAL A 264 3.25 3.38 -14.54
C VAL A 264 3.80 4.41 -13.56
N TYR A 265 5.05 4.86 -13.75
CA TYR A 265 5.73 5.79 -12.84
C TYR A 265 5.99 7.18 -13.45
N GLU A 266 5.73 7.35 -14.73
CA GLU A 266 5.90 8.60 -15.46
C GLU A 266 4.88 8.72 -16.59
N GLY A 267 4.70 9.91 -17.13
CA GLY A 267 3.83 10.17 -18.26
C GLY A 267 2.74 11.19 -17.98
N PRO A 268 2.09 11.67 -19.05
CA PRO A 268 1.16 12.80 -18.97
C PRO A 268 -0.08 12.52 -18.11
N GLU A 269 -0.50 11.26 -18.00
CA GLU A 269 -1.65 10.88 -17.17
C GLU A 269 -1.33 11.07 -15.68
N LEU A 270 -0.12 10.69 -15.25
CA LEU A 270 0.34 10.91 -13.88
C LEU A 270 0.54 12.39 -13.57
N GLU A 271 1.21 13.13 -14.45
CA GLU A 271 1.46 14.55 -14.26
C GLU A 271 0.16 15.35 -14.11
N LYS A 272 -0.82 15.11 -14.98
CA LYS A 272 -2.14 15.74 -14.91
C LYS A 272 -2.91 15.31 -13.65
N GLY A 273 -2.86 14.02 -13.31
CA GLY A 273 -3.50 13.48 -12.13
C GLY A 273 -2.95 14.09 -10.84
N LEU A 274 -1.63 14.17 -10.71
CA LEU A 274 -0.97 14.80 -9.57
C LEU A 274 -1.27 16.29 -9.47
N ALA A 275 -1.27 17.02 -10.61
CA ALA A 275 -1.64 18.43 -10.66
C ALA A 275 -3.09 18.64 -10.19
N TYR A 276 -4.03 17.79 -10.66
CA TYR A 276 -5.42 17.81 -10.20
C TYR A 276 -5.52 17.61 -8.69
N LEU A 277 -4.83 16.61 -8.14
CA LEU A 277 -4.85 16.30 -6.70
C LEU A 277 -4.27 17.42 -5.85
N MET A 278 -3.24 18.11 -6.32
CA MET A 278 -2.64 19.24 -5.60
C MET A 278 -3.62 20.42 -5.39
N GLY A 279 -4.67 20.51 -6.20
CA GLY A 279 -5.79 21.44 -5.99
C GLY A 279 -6.65 21.14 -4.76
N TYR A 280 -6.49 19.93 -4.17
CA TYR A 280 -7.21 19.46 -2.97
C TYR A 280 -6.27 19.32 -1.77
N LEU A 281 -5.18 20.10 -1.73
CA LEU A 281 -4.27 20.09 -0.59
C LEU A 281 -5.04 20.37 0.70
N PRO A 282 -4.98 19.47 1.71
CA PRO A 282 -5.75 19.63 2.94
C PRO A 282 -5.51 20.94 3.63
N GLN A 283 -6.58 21.63 4.02
CA GLN A 283 -6.54 22.85 4.81
C GLN A 283 -7.21 22.61 6.16
N ALA A 284 -6.68 23.21 7.23
CA ALA A 284 -7.09 22.91 8.59
C ALA A 284 -8.59 23.14 8.88
N ASN A 285 -9.27 23.96 8.08
CA ASN A 285 -10.66 24.38 8.32
C ASN A 285 -11.66 23.97 7.23
N GLU A 286 -11.28 23.19 6.23
CA GLU A 286 -12.11 22.87 5.05
C GLU A 286 -12.63 21.43 5.01
N PHE A 287 -13.02 20.90 6.14
CA PHE A 287 -13.35 19.47 6.31
C PHE A 287 -14.63 18.96 5.66
N ASN A 288 -15.57 19.84 5.38
CA ASN A 288 -16.93 19.42 4.95
C ASN A 288 -17.13 19.44 3.44
N ARG A 289 -16.08 19.68 2.64
CA ARG A 289 -16.21 19.79 1.19
C ARG A 289 -16.04 18.46 0.44
N GLU A 290 -15.46 17.45 1.08
CA GLU A 290 -15.08 16.21 0.39
C GLU A 290 -15.92 15.03 0.89
N SER A 291 -16.78 14.52 0.02
CA SER A 291 -17.37 13.20 0.25
C SER A 291 -16.27 12.14 0.28
N HIS A 292 -16.42 11.11 1.12
CA HIS A 292 -15.45 10.02 1.23
C HIS A 292 -14.02 10.48 1.58
N TYR A 293 -13.90 11.38 2.57
CA TYR A 293 -12.64 12.01 2.98
C TYR A 293 -11.51 11.00 3.20
N PHE A 294 -11.70 10.01 4.08
CA PHE A 294 -10.64 9.06 4.40
C PHE A 294 -10.25 8.18 3.21
N TYR A 295 -11.21 7.76 2.39
CA TYR A 295 -10.92 7.04 1.16
C TYR A 295 -10.05 7.88 0.20
N GLY A 296 -10.41 9.13 -0.02
CA GLY A 296 -9.67 10.03 -0.89
C GLY A 296 -8.24 10.27 -0.39
N HIS A 297 -8.08 10.59 0.88
CA HIS A 297 -6.76 10.87 1.46
C HIS A 297 -5.88 9.63 1.65
N TYR A 298 -6.48 8.44 1.85
CA TYR A 298 -5.75 7.17 1.85
C TYR A 298 -5.03 6.92 0.52
N TYR A 299 -5.68 7.19 -0.61
CA TYR A 299 -5.03 7.08 -1.91
C TYR A 299 -4.17 8.30 -2.24
N ALA A 300 -4.60 9.51 -1.90
CA ALA A 300 -3.83 10.70 -2.19
C ALA A 300 -2.46 10.70 -1.50
N VAL A 301 -2.38 10.27 -0.23
CA VAL A 301 -1.10 10.19 0.48
C VAL A 301 -0.14 9.20 -0.19
N GLN A 302 -0.63 8.09 -0.72
CA GLN A 302 0.15 7.13 -1.49
C GLN A 302 0.61 7.73 -2.83
N ALA A 303 -0.29 8.41 -3.55
CA ALA A 303 0.06 9.09 -4.80
C ALA A 303 1.20 10.11 -4.59
N MET A 304 1.08 10.94 -3.55
CA MET A 304 2.09 11.95 -3.21
C MET A 304 3.39 11.33 -2.69
N TRP A 305 3.31 10.21 -1.96
CA TRP A 305 4.47 9.44 -1.53
C TRP A 305 5.26 8.92 -2.73
N HIS A 306 4.60 8.29 -3.70
CA HIS A 306 5.24 7.80 -4.93
C HIS A 306 5.81 8.94 -5.78
N ALA A 307 5.11 10.07 -5.91
CA ALA A 307 5.58 11.23 -6.64
C ALA A 307 6.82 11.87 -5.98
N GLY A 308 6.89 11.88 -4.64
CA GLY A 308 8.01 12.42 -3.89
C GLY A 308 8.17 13.94 -4.01
N GLY A 309 9.37 14.43 -3.72
CA GLY A 309 9.75 15.84 -3.89
C GLY A 309 8.75 16.84 -3.29
N GLN A 310 8.36 17.84 -4.08
CA GLN A 310 7.43 18.88 -3.63
C GLN A 310 6.00 18.37 -3.38
N HIS A 311 5.56 17.29 -4.06
CA HIS A 311 4.25 16.71 -3.83
C HIS A 311 4.17 16.16 -2.40
N TRP A 312 5.15 15.35 -2.01
CA TRP A 312 5.24 14.79 -0.67
C TRP A 312 5.44 15.85 0.41
N SER A 313 6.44 16.73 0.24
CA SER A 313 6.81 17.71 1.26
C SER A 313 5.71 18.73 1.58
N LYS A 314 4.78 18.97 0.64
CA LYS A 314 3.61 19.83 0.86
C LYS A 314 2.40 19.04 1.39
N TRP A 315 2.14 17.85 0.83
CA TRP A 315 0.93 17.08 1.13
C TRP A 315 0.94 16.47 2.52
N TYR A 316 2.03 15.76 2.87
CA TYR A 316 2.03 15.02 4.12
C TYR A 316 1.89 15.90 5.37
N PRO A 317 2.63 17.01 5.53
CA PRO A 317 2.42 17.91 6.67
C PRO A 317 0.99 18.45 6.74
N ALA A 318 0.38 18.74 5.61
CA ALA A 318 -0.99 19.27 5.54
C ALA A 318 -2.02 18.24 6.01
N VAL A 319 -1.99 17.01 5.43
CA VAL A 319 -2.93 15.94 5.83
C VAL A 319 -2.70 15.47 7.27
N ARG A 320 -1.43 15.39 7.71
CA ARG A 320 -1.08 15.06 9.10
C ARG A 320 -1.72 16.05 10.07
N ASN A 321 -1.51 17.35 9.87
CA ASN A 321 -2.05 18.39 10.75
C ASN A 321 -3.59 18.37 10.73
N ALA A 322 -4.18 18.18 9.56
CA ALA A 322 -5.62 18.04 9.42
C ALA A 322 -6.17 16.83 10.19
N LEU A 323 -5.52 15.69 10.15
CA LEU A 323 -5.94 14.50 10.90
C LEU A 323 -5.77 14.69 12.41
N ILE A 324 -4.65 15.24 12.87
CA ILE A 324 -4.42 15.48 14.30
C ILE A 324 -5.53 16.37 14.87
N SER A 325 -5.91 17.45 14.16
CA SER A 325 -6.97 18.36 14.62
C SER A 325 -8.37 17.75 14.64
N ARG A 326 -8.58 16.61 13.99
CA ARG A 326 -9.87 15.89 13.89
C ARG A 326 -10.02 14.73 14.85
N GLN A 327 -8.95 14.30 15.49
CA GLN A 327 -9.04 13.17 16.41
C GLN A 327 -9.91 13.55 17.60
N ALA A 328 -10.91 12.72 17.90
CA ALA A 328 -11.73 12.85 19.08
C ALA A 328 -10.92 12.52 20.35
N GLU A 329 -11.44 12.93 21.51
CA GLU A 329 -10.78 12.70 22.80
C GLU A 329 -10.55 11.23 23.10
N ASP A 330 -11.45 10.36 22.64
CA ASP A 330 -11.33 8.90 22.78
C ASP A 330 -10.31 8.26 21.80
N GLY A 331 -9.61 9.05 21.03
CA GLY A 331 -8.60 8.59 20.07
C GLY A 331 -9.16 8.19 18.69
N THR A 332 -10.46 8.40 18.44
CA THR A 332 -11.11 8.00 17.20
C THR A 332 -11.10 9.07 16.12
N TRP A 333 -11.36 8.64 14.88
CA TRP A 333 -11.75 9.48 13.76
C TRP A 333 -13.10 9.01 13.23
N SER A 334 -14.10 9.90 13.26
CA SER A 334 -15.43 9.59 12.76
C SER A 334 -15.50 9.61 11.24
N ASP A 335 -16.19 8.64 10.66
CA ASP A 335 -16.55 8.58 9.25
C ASP A 335 -18.01 8.12 9.08
N ALA A 336 -18.61 8.42 7.95
CA ALA A 336 -19.99 8.03 7.65
C ALA A 336 -20.18 6.50 7.56
N ILE A 337 -19.10 5.75 7.27
CA ILE A 337 -19.11 4.28 7.27
C ILE A 337 -19.14 3.78 8.72
N CYS A 338 -18.09 4.04 9.49
CA CYS A 338 -17.99 3.79 10.91
C CYS A 338 -16.72 4.38 11.49
N VAL A 339 -16.64 4.43 12.78
CA VAL A 339 -15.49 4.96 13.55
C VAL A 339 -14.23 4.12 13.31
N GLU A 340 -14.35 2.81 13.29
CA GLU A 340 -13.21 1.89 13.09
C GLU A 340 -12.60 2.06 11.70
N TYR A 341 -13.42 2.28 10.68
CA TYR A 341 -12.96 2.59 9.33
C TYR A 341 -12.18 3.91 9.28
N GLY A 342 -12.77 5.00 9.82
CA GLY A 342 -12.13 6.31 9.85
C GLY A 342 -10.80 6.27 10.60
N THR A 343 -10.77 5.58 11.75
CA THR A 343 -9.57 5.45 12.59
C THR A 343 -8.49 4.62 11.91
N ALA A 344 -8.82 3.48 11.31
CA ALA A 344 -7.86 2.64 10.61
C ALA A 344 -7.22 3.41 9.43
N MET A 345 -8.05 4.08 8.62
CA MET A 345 -7.57 4.91 7.50
C MET A 345 -6.67 6.05 7.98
N ALA A 346 -7.08 6.80 9.02
CA ALA A 346 -6.28 7.88 9.60
C ALA A 346 -4.91 7.38 10.09
N CYS A 347 -4.89 6.27 10.82
CA CYS A 347 -3.65 5.66 11.29
C CYS A 347 -2.73 5.25 10.14
N ILE A 348 -3.26 4.65 9.06
CA ILE A 348 -2.45 4.28 7.88
C ILE A 348 -1.87 5.54 7.22
N ILE A 349 -2.68 6.59 7.01
CA ILE A 349 -2.24 7.85 6.41
C ILE A 349 -1.12 8.49 7.24
N LEU A 350 -1.28 8.59 8.55
CA LEU A 350 -0.29 9.18 9.46
C LEU A 350 1.01 8.38 9.51
N GLN A 351 0.95 7.07 9.32
CA GLN A 351 2.10 6.16 9.37
C GLN A 351 2.77 5.92 8.02
N MET A 352 2.29 6.54 6.93
CA MET A 352 2.88 6.38 5.60
C MET A 352 4.40 6.57 5.57
N PRO A 353 5.00 7.54 6.31
CA PRO A 353 6.46 7.72 6.32
C PRO A 353 7.26 6.56 6.90
N ASN A 354 6.65 5.68 7.70
CA ASN A 354 7.34 4.49 8.25
C ASN A 354 7.76 3.51 7.15
N ASN A 355 7.04 3.48 6.03
CA ASN A 355 7.34 2.65 4.86
C ASN A 355 7.45 1.14 5.18
N TYR A 356 6.74 0.64 6.20
CA TYR A 356 6.84 -0.75 6.64
C TYR A 356 6.07 -1.72 5.75
N LEU A 357 4.97 -1.28 5.14
CA LEU A 357 4.15 -2.14 4.29
C LEU A 357 4.72 -2.18 2.86
N PRO A 358 5.07 -3.37 2.32
CA PRO A 358 5.60 -3.52 0.97
C PRO A 358 4.77 -2.88 -0.13
N ILE A 359 3.44 -2.86 0.03
CA ILE A 359 2.54 -2.24 -0.96
C ILE A 359 2.75 -0.72 -1.08
N PHE A 360 3.24 -0.05 -0.03
CA PHE A 360 3.50 1.38 -0.02
C PHE A 360 4.93 1.74 -0.45
N GLN A 361 5.83 0.76 -0.56
CA GLN A 361 7.22 0.98 -0.99
C GLN A 361 7.28 1.40 -2.46
N ARG A 362 8.24 2.31 -2.73
CA ARG A 362 8.48 2.87 -4.08
C ARG A 362 9.14 1.88 -5.02
#